data_51114d66ac1906da4da5d7226e0998da
#
_entry.id   51114d66ac1906da4da5d7226e0998da
#
_cell.length_a   1.000
_cell.length_b   1.000
_cell.length_c   1.000
_cell.angle_alpha   90.00
_cell.angle_beta   90.00
_cell.angle_gamma   90.00
#
_symmetry.space_group_name_H-M   'P 1'
#
loop_
_entity.id
_entity.type
_entity.pdbx_description
1 polymer ?
#
loop_
_entity_poly.entity_id
_entity_poly.type
_entity_poly.pdbx_seq_one_letter_code
_entity_poly.pdbx_strand_id
1 'polypeptide(L)'
;MESLAIWGEFLGGIGVIISLIFLGVQTRTSNRLALAASQREQRHIWQEMMFYMGEHSSEYREFIHNYEDMPPDRQAKAVMAFFAMGNQLDTLIKLNAEGLETEDNLRYVMDAFVGHMSTAGGNKFWNAMSKIDLYGDDVLNAVNARLNKMDVPNDDFINAAHWLKLDKNS
;
A
#
# COMPACT_ATOMS: atom_id res chain seq x y z
N MET A 1 -13.88 -35.42 53.55
CA MET A 1 -13.13 -35.47 52.28
C MET A 1 -13.86 -34.76 51.14
N GLU A 2 -15.18 -34.78 51.09
CA GLU A 2 -15.96 -34.11 50.05
C GLU A 2 -15.79 -32.59 50.00
N SER A 3 -15.70 -31.89 51.15
CA SER A 3 -15.49 -30.43 51.17
C SER A 3 -14.16 -29.96 50.56
N LEU A 4 -13.12 -30.75 50.69
CA LEU A 4 -11.80 -30.45 50.08
C LEU A 4 -11.81 -30.60 48.56
N ALA A 5 -12.60 -31.54 48.03
CA ALA A 5 -12.77 -31.74 46.59
C ALA A 5 -13.52 -30.55 45.97
N ILE A 6 -14.60 -30.08 46.59
CA ILE A 6 -15.39 -28.93 46.16
C ILE A 6 -14.52 -27.64 46.11
N TRP A 7 -13.71 -27.42 47.14
CA TRP A 7 -12.77 -26.27 47.13
C TRP A 7 -11.69 -26.38 46.06
N GLY A 8 -11.23 -27.61 45.78
CA GLY A 8 -10.26 -27.85 44.69
C GLY A 8 -10.86 -27.54 43.32
N GLU A 9 -12.07 -27.97 43.05
CA GLU A 9 -12.78 -27.68 41.79
C GLU A 9 -13.06 -26.17 41.63
N PHE A 10 -13.50 -25.52 42.69
CA PHE A 10 -13.77 -24.06 42.66
C PHE A 10 -12.50 -23.23 42.40
N LEU A 11 -11.39 -23.54 43.07
CA LEU A 11 -10.10 -22.87 42.86
C LEU A 11 -9.53 -23.17 41.48
N GLY A 12 -9.71 -24.41 40.99
CA GLY A 12 -9.35 -24.81 39.65
C GLY A 12 -10.13 -24.00 38.58
N GLY A 13 -11.45 -23.85 38.77
CA GLY A 13 -12.29 -23.06 37.90
C GLY A 13 -11.88 -21.58 37.83
N ILE A 14 -11.57 -20.98 38.98
CA ILE A 14 -11.06 -19.59 39.06
C ILE A 14 -9.72 -19.49 38.34
N GLY A 15 -8.81 -20.44 38.54
CA GLY A 15 -7.51 -20.46 37.87
C GLY A 15 -7.63 -20.51 36.34
N VAL A 16 -8.57 -21.28 35.81
CA VAL A 16 -8.85 -21.34 34.37
C VAL A 16 -9.38 -19.99 33.85
N ILE A 17 -10.32 -19.35 34.58
CA ILE A 17 -10.87 -18.04 34.18
C ILE A 17 -9.75 -16.99 34.15
N ILE A 18 -8.91 -16.92 35.17
CA ILE A 18 -7.78 -15.99 35.22
C ILE A 18 -6.83 -16.24 34.07
N SER A 19 -6.53 -17.50 33.75
CA SER A 19 -5.63 -17.88 32.65
C SER A 19 -6.22 -17.47 31.29
N LEU A 20 -7.53 -17.62 31.08
CA LEU A 20 -8.21 -17.19 29.88
C LEU A 20 -8.20 -15.66 29.71
N ILE A 21 -8.43 -14.93 30.79
CA ILE A 21 -8.34 -13.46 30.78
C ILE A 21 -6.92 -13.03 30.43
N PHE A 22 -5.91 -13.63 31.07
CA PHE A 22 -4.52 -13.33 30.81
C PHE A 22 -4.15 -13.61 29.35
N LEU A 23 -4.56 -14.77 28.81
CA LEU A 23 -4.34 -15.14 27.42
C LEU A 23 -5.01 -14.13 26.45
N GLY A 24 -6.24 -13.72 26.77
CA GLY A 24 -6.96 -12.71 25.98
C GLY A 24 -6.23 -11.36 25.95
N VAL A 25 -5.72 -10.89 27.10
CA VAL A 25 -4.91 -9.67 27.20
C VAL A 25 -3.59 -9.80 26.44
N GLN A 26 -2.92 -10.93 26.58
CA GLN A 26 -1.66 -11.21 25.90
C GLN A 26 -1.84 -11.24 24.37
N THR A 27 -2.89 -11.92 23.87
CA THR A 27 -3.21 -11.96 22.45
C THR A 27 -3.50 -10.57 21.90
N ARG A 28 -4.29 -9.76 22.63
CA ARG A 28 -4.59 -8.39 22.23
C ARG A 28 -3.33 -7.51 22.17
N THR A 29 -2.44 -7.66 23.14
CA THR A 29 -1.16 -6.92 23.16
C THR A 29 -0.27 -7.37 22.00
N SER A 30 -0.16 -8.68 21.75
CA SER A 30 0.59 -9.23 20.63
C SER A 30 0.09 -8.71 19.27
N ASN A 31 -1.22 -8.69 19.07
CA ASN A 31 -1.82 -8.16 17.85
C ASN A 31 -1.51 -6.65 17.65
N ARG A 32 -1.55 -5.86 18.73
CA ARG A 32 -1.18 -4.44 18.64
C ARG A 32 0.29 -4.23 18.30
N LEU A 33 1.18 -5.05 18.85
CA LEU A 33 2.61 -5.00 18.52
C LEU A 33 2.87 -5.43 17.07
N ALA A 34 2.19 -6.49 16.60
CA ALA A 34 2.28 -6.94 15.22
C ALA A 34 1.81 -5.84 14.24
N LEU A 35 0.68 -5.19 14.53
CA LEU A 35 0.18 -4.05 13.74
C LEU A 35 1.20 -2.90 13.70
N ALA A 36 1.75 -2.52 14.85
CA ALA A 36 2.74 -1.45 14.91
C ALA A 36 4.04 -1.79 14.17
N ALA A 37 4.47 -3.06 14.20
CA ALA A 37 5.62 -3.54 13.45
C ALA A 37 5.35 -3.51 11.93
N SER A 38 4.20 -3.99 11.49
CA SER A 38 3.76 -3.94 10.10
C SER A 38 3.75 -2.51 9.56
N GLN A 39 3.12 -1.58 10.27
CA GLN A 39 3.06 -0.17 9.86
C GLN A 39 4.44 0.52 9.80
N ARG A 40 5.38 0.11 10.66
CA ARG A 40 6.77 0.61 10.58
C ARG A 40 7.47 0.10 9.34
N GLU A 41 7.33 -1.18 9.05
CA GLU A 41 7.91 -1.83 7.85
C GLU A 41 7.35 -1.17 6.58
N GLN A 42 6.03 -1.01 6.48
CA GLN A 42 5.39 -0.37 5.34
C GLN A 42 5.90 1.06 5.11
N ARG A 43 6.08 1.85 6.19
CA ARG A 43 6.66 3.20 6.10
C ARG A 43 8.10 3.19 5.62
N HIS A 44 8.90 2.20 6.02
CA HIS A 44 10.29 2.08 5.58
C HIS A 44 10.36 1.79 4.09
N ILE A 45 9.60 0.81 3.61
CA ILE A 45 9.50 0.47 2.18
C ILE A 45 9.07 1.69 1.36
N TRP A 46 8.07 2.44 1.86
CA TRP A 46 7.61 3.66 1.21
C TRP A 46 8.70 4.73 1.12
N GLN A 47 9.47 4.93 2.19
CA GLN A 47 10.59 5.87 2.21
C GLN A 47 11.69 5.48 1.22
N GLU A 48 12.08 4.22 1.17
CA GLU A 48 13.08 3.72 0.20
C GLU A 48 12.63 3.97 -1.24
N MET A 49 11.36 3.70 -1.52
CA MET A 49 10.79 3.95 -2.85
C MET A 49 10.77 5.44 -3.20
N MET A 50 10.43 6.31 -2.25
CA MET A 50 10.47 7.77 -2.46
C MET A 50 11.90 8.27 -2.70
N PHE A 51 12.91 7.72 -2.02
CA PHE A 51 14.32 8.02 -2.30
C PHE A 51 14.72 7.58 -3.71
N TYR A 52 14.36 6.35 -4.09
CA TYR A 52 14.61 5.87 -5.46
C TYR A 52 13.99 6.77 -6.52
N MET A 53 12.73 7.18 -6.34
CA MET A 53 12.04 8.10 -7.25
C MET A 53 12.70 9.49 -7.26
N GLY A 54 13.23 9.95 -6.12
CA GLY A 54 14.00 11.19 -6.03
C GLY A 54 15.29 11.14 -6.84
N GLU A 55 16.05 10.06 -6.74
CA GLU A 55 17.28 9.83 -7.51
C GLU A 55 17.02 9.73 -9.02
N HIS A 56 15.86 9.21 -9.41
CA HIS A 56 15.43 9.05 -10.81
C HIS A 56 14.30 10.03 -11.20
N SER A 57 14.33 11.23 -10.62
CA SER A 57 13.26 12.22 -10.79
C SER A 57 13.06 12.69 -12.24
N SER A 58 14.13 12.69 -13.08
CA SER A 58 14.02 13.03 -14.49
C SER A 58 13.27 11.96 -15.28
N GLU A 59 13.58 10.68 -15.05
CA GLU A 59 12.90 9.55 -15.67
C GLU A 59 11.43 9.47 -15.21
N TYR A 60 11.20 9.76 -13.94
CA TYR A 60 9.86 9.79 -13.38
C TYR A 60 9.00 10.89 -14.00
N ARG A 61 9.50 12.13 -14.12
CA ARG A 61 8.81 13.23 -14.79
C ARG A 61 8.49 12.92 -16.25
N GLU A 62 9.45 12.37 -16.99
CA GLU A 62 9.24 11.97 -18.37
C GLU A 62 8.18 10.89 -18.49
N PHE A 63 8.19 9.90 -17.59
CA PHE A 63 7.21 8.81 -17.56
C PHE A 63 5.77 9.32 -17.41
N ILE A 64 5.48 10.21 -16.47
CA ILE A 64 4.12 10.70 -16.24
C ILE A 64 3.56 11.52 -17.41
N HIS A 65 4.43 12.05 -18.27
CA HIS A 65 4.03 12.80 -19.46
C HIS A 65 4.04 11.95 -20.74
N ASN A 66 5.11 11.19 -20.98
CA ASN A 66 5.40 10.58 -22.28
C ASN A 66 5.93 9.14 -22.16
N TYR A 67 5.24 8.25 -21.44
CA TYR A 67 5.68 6.88 -21.21
C TYR A 67 6.13 6.14 -22.48
N GLU A 68 5.38 6.24 -23.59
CA GLU A 68 5.63 5.50 -24.83
C GLU A 68 6.86 6.00 -25.61
N ASP A 69 7.20 7.28 -25.44
CA ASP A 69 8.30 7.94 -26.18
C ASP A 69 9.62 7.89 -25.43
N MET A 70 9.64 7.32 -24.21
CA MET A 70 10.87 7.20 -23.42
C MET A 70 11.84 6.22 -24.03
N PRO A 71 13.18 6.51 -23.99
CA PRO A 71 14.20 5.52 -24.28
C PRO A 71 14.05 4.27 -23.40
N PRO A 72 14.25 3.04 -23.92
CA PRO A 72 13.94 1.80 -23.21
C PRO A 72 14.63 1.64 -21.84
N ASP A 73 15.87 2.10 -21.69
CA ASP A 73 16.62 2.06 -20.44
C ASP A 73 16.06 3.01 -19.38
N ARG A 74 15.62 4.20 -19.78
CA ARG A 74 14.95 5.18 -18.91
C ARG A 74 13.55 4.75 -18.56
N GLN A 75 12.79 4.22 -19.55
CA GLN A 75 11.48 3.65 -19.35
C GLN A 75 11.53 2.51 -18.32
N ALA A 76 12.52 1.60 -18.43
CA ALA A 76 12.67 0.49 -17.50
C ALA A 76 12.85 0.95 -16.05
N LYS A 77 13.62 2.01 -15.79
CA LYS A 77 13.81 2.55 -14.43
C LYS A 77 12.50 3.08 -13.84
N ALA A 78 11.75 3.86 -14.62
CA ALA A 78 10.46 4.38 -14.18
C ALA A 78 9.44 3.26 -13.96
N VAL A 79 9.37 2.28 -14.88
CA VAL A 79 8.48 1.11 -14.77
C VAL A 79 8.74 0.32 -13.50
N MET A 80 10.02 0.10 -13.13
CA MET A 80 10.35 -0.63 -11.90
C MET A 80 9.85 0.07 -10.64
N ALA A 81 9.92 1.41 -10.59
CA ALA A 81 9.37 2.18 -9.48
C ALA A 81 7.84 2.01 -9.37
N PHE A 82 7.11 2.13 -10.48
CA PHE A 82 5.66 1.97 -10.48
C PHE A 82 5.22 0.53 -10.26
N PHE A 83 6.01 -0.43 -10.71
CA PHE A 83 5.79 -1.83 -10.38
C PHE A 83 5.93 -2.09 -8.88
N ALA A 84 6.97 -1.54 -8.25
CA ALA A 84 7.16 -1.64 -6.80
C ALA A 84 6.00 -0.97 -6.04
N MET A 85 5.52 0.20 -6.49
CA MET A 85 4.34 0.87 -5.90
C MET A 85 3.07 0.02 -5.99
N GLY A 86 2.82 -0.60 -7.13
CA GLY A 86 1.66 -1.47 -7.32
C GLY A 86 1.71 -2.74 -6.45
N ASN A 87 2.88 -3.36 -6.31
CA ASN A 87 3.09 -4.49 -5.40
C ASN A 87 2.91 -4.10 -3.93
N GLN A 88 3.38 -2.90 -3.57
CA GLN A 88 3.16 -2.34 -2.24
C GLN A 88 1.67 -2.12 -1.96
N LEU A 89 0.94 -1.61 -2.94
CA LEU A 89 -0.51 -1.42 -2.84
C LEU A 89 -1.24 -2.77 -2.68
N ASP A 90 -0.86 -3.80 -3.42
CA ASP A 90 -1.40 -5.16 -3.27
C ASP A 90 -1.18 -5.68 -1.84
N THR A 91 0.02 -5.49 -1.31
CA THR A 91 0.34 -5.87 0.07
C THR A 91 -0.55 -5.12 1.07
N LEU A 92 -0.74 -3.81 0.90
CA LEU A 92 -1.57 -3.00 1.80
C LEU A 92 -3.04 -3.39 1.74
N ILE A 93 -3.57 -3.73 0.57
CA ILE A 93 -4.95 -4.22 0.41
C ILE A 93 -5.13 -5.50 1.23
N LYS A 94 -4.22 -6.46 1.12
CA LYS A 94 -4.26 -7.73 1.86
C LYS A 94 -4.13 -7.53 3.37
N LEU A 95 -3.17 -6.71 3.80
CA LEU A 95 -2.99 -6.39 5.22
C LEU A 95 -4.21 -5.67 5.82
N ASN A 96 -4.84 -4.79 5.07
CA ASN A 96 -6.07 -4.12 5.52
C ASN A 96 -7.23 -5.11 5.66
N ALA A 97 -7.39 -6.04 4.73
CA ALA A 97 -8.40 -7.10 4.82
C ALA A 97 -8.21 -8.01 6.06
N GLU A 98 -6.97 -8.19 6.50
CA GLU A 98 -6.62 -8.94 7.70
C GLU A 98 -6.67 -8.10 8.99
N GLY A 99 -6.96 -6.81 8.90
CA GLY A 99 -6.96 -5.87 10.04
C GLY A 99 -5.56 -5.51 10.57
N LEU A 100 -4.52 -5.77 9.78
CA LEU A 100 -3.11 -5.48 10.07
C LEU A 100 -2.65 -4.15 9.49
N GLU A 101 -3.51 -3.46 8.73
CA GLU A 101 -3.28 -2.11 8.23
C GLU A 101 -4.53 -1.25 8.37
N THR A 102 -4.36 0.07 8.49
CA THR A 102 -5.46 1.01 8.63
C THR A 102 -6.04 1.40 7.27
N GLU A 103 -7.34 1.62 7.23
CA GLU A 103 -8.02 2.11 6.02
C GLU A 103 -7.48 3.48 5.56
N ASP A 104 -7.12 4.34 6.50
CA ASP A 104 -6.55 5.67 6.20
C ASP A 104 -5.20 5.57 5.48
N ASN A 105 -4.31 4.67 5.90
CA ASN A 105 -3.02 4.47 5.24
C ASN A 105 -3.19 3.83 3.86
N LEU A 106 -4.04 2.80 3.76
CA LEU A 106 -4.38 2.20 2.46
C LEU A 106 -4.94 3.25 1.50
N ARG A 107 -5.87 4.09 1.97
CA ARG A 107 -6.45 5.17 1.17
C ARG A 107 -5.39 6.14 0.68
N TYR A 108 -4.49 6.59 1.57
CA TYR A 108 -3.41 7.50 1.22
C TYR A 108 -2.51 6.96 0.11
N VAL A 109 -2.04 5.72 0.23
CA VAL A 109 -1.18 5.08 -0.78
C VAL A 109 -1.93 4.84 -2.08
N MET A 110 -3.19 4.40 -1.99
CA MET A 110 -4.06 4.22 -3.14
C MET A 110 -4.28 5.52 -3.91
N ASP A 111 -4.59 6.61 -3.22
CA ASP A 111 -4.84 7.91 -3.86
C ASP A 111 -3.56 8.45 -4.51
N ALA A 112 -2.40 8.25 -3.90
CA ALA A 112 -1.12 8.58 -4.49
C ALA A 112 -0.87 7.76 -5.77
N PHE A 113 -1.05 6.43 -5.72
CA PHE A 113 -0.87 5.56 -6.89
C PHE A 113 -1.84 5.93 -8.02
N VAL A 114 -3.12 6.11 -7.72
CA VAL A 114 -4.14 6.50 -8.70
C VAL A 114 -3.82 7.87 -9.30
N GLY A 115 -3.34 8.82 -8.49
CA GLY A 115 -2.88 10.12 -8.98
C GLY A 115 -1.81 10.00 -10.08
N HIS A 116 -0.83 9.11 -9.89
CA HIS A 116 0.17 8.83 -10.92
C HIS A 116 -0.42 8.16 -12.16
N MET A 117 -1.30 7.17 -11.97
CA MET A 117 -1.95 6.44 -13.07
C MET A 117 -2.97 7.28 -13.81
N SER A 118 -3.43 8.38 -13.25
CA SER A 118 -4.34 9.33 -13.92
C SER A 118 -3.62 10.29 -14.86
N THR A 119 -2.29 10.40 -14.82
CA THR A 119 -1.51 11.21 -15.77
C THR A 119 -1.49 10.59 -17.17
N ALA A 120 -1.11 11.37 -18.19
CA ALA A 120 -1.07 10.89 -19.58
C ALA A 120 -0.19 9.65 -19.75
N GLY A 121 1.05 9.68 -19.24
CA GLY A 121 1.97 8.54 -19.31
C GLY A 121 1.58 7.40 -18.36
N GLY A 122 1.18 7.73 -17.13
CA GLY A 122 0.73 6.74 -16.14
C GLY A 122 -0.48 5.94 -16.61
N ASN A 123 -1.44 6.57 -17.29
CA ASN A 123 -2.61 5.88 -17.82
C ASN A 123 -2.27 4.91 -18.96
N LYS A 124 -1.36 5.30 -19.85
CA LYS A 124 -0.85 4.40 -20.90
C LYS A 124 -0.13 3.19 -20.29
N PHE A 125 0.73 3.44 -19.30
CA PHE A 125 1.39 2.37 -18.54
C PHE A 125 0.35 1.45 -17.87
N TRP A 126 -0.61 2.00 -17.14
CA TRP A 126 -1.64 1.23 -16.45
C TRP A 126 -2.44 0.34 -17.41
N ASN A 127 -2.87 0.91 -18.54
CA ASN A 127 -3.59 0.16 -19.57
C ASN A 127 -2.75 -0.95 -20.21
N ALA A 128 -1.45 -0.77 -20.34
CA ALA A 128 -0.55 -1.82 -20.83
C ALA A 128 -0.37 -2.95 -19.79
N MET A 129 -0.13 -2.59 -18.53
CA MET A 129 0.11 -3.55 -17.44
C MET A 129 -1.14 -4.35 -17.05
N SER A 130 -2.32 -3.73 -17.12
CA SER A 130 -3.59 -4.41 -16.86
C SER A 130 -3.90 -5.53 -17.87
N LYS A 131 -3.35 -5.45 -19.10
CA LYS A 131 -3.55 -6.45 -20.13
C LYS A 131 -2.69 -7.70 -19.98
N ILE A 132 -1.58 -7.59 -19.26
CA ILE A 132 -0.63 -8.71 -19.06
C ILE A 132 -0.76 -9.35 -17.68
N ASP A 133 -1.83 -8.99 -16.96
CA ASP A 133 -2.18 -9.59 -15.65
C ASP A 133 -1.05 -9.48 -14.61
N LEU A 134 -0.34 -8.34 -14.64
CA LEU A 134 0.82 -8.11 -13.78
C LEU A 134 0.45 -7.87 -12.32
N TYR A 135 -0.75 -7.35 -12.07
CA TYR A 135 -1.29 -7.08 -10.75
C TYR A 135 -2.49 -7.98 -10.47
N GLY A 136 -2.68 -8.37 -9.21
CA GLY A 136 -3.85 -9.15 -8.81
C GLY A 136 -5.17 -8.40 -9.03
N ASP A 137 -6.26 -9.15 -9.16
CA ASP A 137 -7.62 -8.63 -9.42
C ASP A 137 -8.03 -7.56 -8.41
N ASP A 138 -7.63 -7.69 -7.14
CA ASP A 138 -7.97 -6.73 -6.08
C ASP A 138 -7.38 -5.35 -6.37
N VAL A 139 -6.12 -5.29 -6.82
CA VAL A 139 -5.46 -4.03 -7.22
C VAL A 139 -6.11 -3.48 -8.48
N LEU A 140 -6.29 -4.31 -9.51
CA LEU A 140 -6.90 -3.91 -10.77
C LEU A 140 -8.29 -3.31 -10.56
N ASN A 141 -9.14 -3.99 -9.80
CA ASN A 141 -10.50 -3.54 -9.51
C ASN A 141 -10.50 -2.26 -8.68
N ALA A 142 -9.67 -2.18 -7.64
CA ALA A 142 -9.63 -1.01 -6.76
C ALA A 142 -9.12 0.26 -7.47
N VAL A 143 -8.07 0.13 -8.30
CA VAL A 143 -7.52 1.25 -9.08
C VAL A 143 -8.47 1.67 -10.19
N ASN A 144 -9.01 0.73 -10.97
CA ASN A 144 -9.96 1.03 -12.04
C ASN A 144 -11.24 1.68 -11.52
N ALA A 145 -11.76 1.25 -10.36
CA ALA A 145 -12.93 1.86 -9.74
C ALA A 145 -12.72 3.35 -9.37
N ARG A 146 -11.47 3.76 -9.13
CA ARG A 146 -11.12 5.17 -8.87
C ARG A 146 -10.84 5.94 -10.16
N LEU A 147 -10.06 5.37 -11.09
CA LEU A 147 -9.77 6.01 -12.38
C LEU A 147 -11.04 6.28 -13.18
N ASN A 148 -12.03 5.39 -13.14
CA ASN A 148 -13.33 5.58 -13.81
C ASN A 148 -14.17 6.74 -13.27
N LYS A 149 -13.80 7.32 -12.13
CA LYS A 149 -14.45 8.48 -11.52
C LYS A 149 -13.72 9.80 -11.77
N MET A 150 -12.61 9.74 -12.49
CA MET A 150 -11.73 10.87 -12.77
C MET A 150 -11.69 11.15 -14.27
N ASP A 151 -11.49 12.41 -14.63
CA ASP A 151 -11.10 12.76 -16.00
C ASP A 151 -9.64 12.32 -16.21
N VAL A 152 -9.39 11.54 -17.26
CA VAL A 152 -8.06 11.03 -17.59
C VAL A 152 -7.73 11.45 -19.02
N PRO A 153 -6.58 12.10 -19.28
CA PRO A 153 -5.52 12.43 -18.30
C PRO A 153 -5.94 13.55 -17.34
N ASN A 154 -5.53 13.42 -16.09
CA ASN A 154 -5.80 14.39 -15.04
C ASN A 154 -4.52 15.20 -14.73
N ASP A 155 -4.50 16.45 -15.13
CA ASP A 155 -3.37 17.35 -14.89
C ASP A 155 -3.38 17.98 -13.49
N ASP A 156 -4.44 17.83 -12.71
CA ASP A 156 -4.53 18.41 -11.37
C ASP A 156 -3.46 17.84 -10.44
N PHE A 157 -3.16 16.54 -10.56
CA PHE A 157 -2.07 15.91 -9.81
C PHE A 157 -0.72 16.55 -10.14
N ILE A 158 -0.42 16.77 -11.43
CA ILE A 158 0.83 17.40 -11.89
C ILE A 158 0.86 18.89 -11.48
N ASN A 159 -0.28 19.56 -11.52
CA ASN A 159 -0.39 20.97 -11.14
C ASN A 159 -0.22 21.19 -9.63
N ALA A 160 -0.71 20.28 -8.80
CA ALA A 160 -0.51 20.33 -7.37
C ALA A 160 0.95 20.10 -6.97
N ALA A 161 1.68 19.29 -7.72
CA ALA A 161 3.08 18.96 -7.47
C ALA A 161 3.99 19.65 -8.51
N HIS A 162 4.30 20.92 -8.29
CA HIS A 162 5.08 21.74 -9.24
C HIS A 162 6.40 21.11 -9.71
N TRP A 163 7.02 20.28 -8.89
CA TRP A 163 8.27 19.56 -9.21
C TRP A 163 8.09 18.46 -10.26
N LEU A 164 6.84 18.08 -10.56
CA LEU A 164 6.51 17.11 -11.62
C LEU A 164 6.44 17.73 -13.01
N LYS A 165 6.40 19.07 -13.10
CA LYS A 165 6.34 19.74 -14.41
C LYS A 165 7.64 19.55 -15.17
N LEU A 166 7.53 19.27 -16.46
CA LEU A 166 8.68 19.31 -17.36
C LEU A 166 9.20 20.75 -17.47
N ASP A 167 10.50 20.93 -17.36
CA ASP A 167 11.13 22.21 -17.68
C ASP A 167 10.88 22.51 -19.18
N LYS A 168 10.29 23.65 -19.47
CA LYS A 168 10.00 24.06 -20.84
C LYS A 168 11.25 24.32 -21.71
N ASN A 169 12.44 24.17 -21.11
CA ASN A 169 13.74 24.46 -21.71
C ASN A 169 14.72 23.26 -21.71
N SER A 170 14.27 22.03 -21.51
CA SER A 170 15.09 20.82 -21.60
C SER A 170 14.91 20.09 -22.91
#